data_5b0dd1a3fc29eeca7805af0da16da3e8
#
_entry.id   5b0dd1a3fc29eeca7805af0da16da3e8
#
_cell.length_a   1.000
_cell.length_b   1.000
_cell.length_c   1.000
_cell.angle_alpha   90.00
_cell.angle_beta   90.00
_cell.angle_gamma   90.00
#
_symmetry.space_group_name_H-M   'P 1'
#
loop_
_entity.id
_entity.type
_entity.pdbx_description
1 polymer ?
#
loop_
_entity_poly.entity_id
_entity_poly.type
_entity_poly.pdbx_seq_one_letter_code
_entity_poly.pdbx_strand_id
1 'polypeptide(L)'
;MTFTLVRRSRLLDLDTFSRAGGAHPDLVRRLVALGLLEPELDTTGALRFAPAQLITLARVQRLRAGLGLNYAAIGVVMDLLDRVATLEQELRQATYRPAGGRPWT
;
A
#
# COMPACT_ATOMS: atom_id res chain seq x y z
N MET A 1 -17.36 -3.64 -17.34
CA MET A 1 -16.63 -4.80 -17.84
C MET A 1 -15.31 -4.41 -18.46
N THR A 2 -15.36 -3.54 -19.44
CA THR A 2 -14.14 -3.06 -20.09
C THR A 2 -13.15 -2.47 -19.09
N PHE A 3 -13.66 -1.71 -18.14
CA PHE A 3 -12.85 -1.11 -17.10
C PHE A 3 -12.07 -2.15 -16.29
N THR A 4 -12.72 -3.24 -15.93
CA THR A 4 -12.08 -4.31 -15.17
C THR A 4 -10.97 -4.96 -15.98
N LEU A 5 -11.19 -5.19 -17.26
CA LEU A 5 -10.17 -5.78 -18.11
C LEU A 5 -8.95 -4.88 -18.25
N VAL A 6 -9.17 -3.58 -18.43
CA VAL A 6 -8.08 -2.62 -18.52
C VAL A 6 -7.27 -2.62 -17.23
N ARG A 7 -7.96 -2.66 -16.10
CA ARG A 7 -7.29 -2.69 -14.81
C ARG A 7 -6.43 -3.92 -14.64
N ARG A 8 -6.94 -5.08 -15.05
CA ARG A 8 -6.18 -6.33 -14.94
C ARG A 8 -4.97 -6.32 -15.85
N SER A 9 -5.08 -5.76 -17.04
CA SER A 9 -3.98 -5.74 -17.98
C SER A 9 -2.82 -4.85 -17.52
N ARG A 10 -3.04 -4.05 -16.47
CA ARG A 10 -2.00 -3.19 -15.91
C ARG A 10 -1.22 -3.85 -14.79
N LEU A 11 -1.61 -5.05 -14.37
CA LEU A 11 -0.88 -5.74 -13.31
C LEU A 11 0.50 -6.14 -13.81
N LEU A 12 1.48 -5.95 -12.94
CA LEU A 12 2.88 -6.24 -13.26
C LEU A 12 3.26 -7.61 -12.71
N ASP A 13 4.04 -8.36 -13.47
CA ASP A 13 4.59 -9.59 -12.93
C ASP A 13 5.71 -9.26 -11.93
N LEU A 14 6.19 -10.29 -11.24
CA LEU A 14 7.19 -10.10 -10.18
C LEU A 14 8.47 -9.45 -10.71
N ASP A 15 8.97 -9.92 -11.84
CA ASP A 15 10.23 -9.39 -12.37
C ASP A 15 10.10 -7.94 -12.79
N THR A 16 9.03 -7.59 -13.49
CA THR A 16 8.78 -6.22 -13.92
C THR A 16 8.59 -5.30 -12.72
N PHE A 17 7.80 -5.75 -11.75
CA PHE A 17 7.55 -4.97 -10.54
C PHE A 17 8.84 -4.74 -9.76
N SER A 18 9.63 -5.79 -9.58
CA SER A 18 10.89 -5.70 -8.85
C SER A 18 11.86 -4.74 -9.52
N ARG A 19 11.97 -4.85 -10.85
CA ARG A 19 12.86 -3.99 -11.61
C ARG A 19 12.42 -2.54 -11.53
N ALA A 20 11.12 -2.29 -11.70
CA ALA A 20 10.58 -0.94 -11.64
C ALA A 20 10.79 -0.32 -10.25
N GLY A 21 10.70 -1.12 -9.20
CA GLY A 21 10.87 -0.64 -7.84
C GLY A 21 12.30 -0.65 -7.34
N GLY A 22 13.25 -1.11 -8.16
CA GLY A 22 14.65 -1.16 -7.76
C GLY A 22 14.91 -2.13 -6.61
N ALA A 23 14.17 -3.23 -6.55
CA ALA A 23 14.30 -4.22 -5.49
C ALA A 23 14.54 -5.59 -6.09
N HIS A 24 15.31 -6.42 -5.39
CA HIS A 24 15.49 -7.80 -5.82
C HIS A 24 14.17 -8.57 -5.67
N PRO A 25 13.85 -9.48 -6.60
CA PRO A 25 12.61 -10.27 -6.48
C PRO A 25 12.47 -11.02 -5.16
N ASP A 26 13.57 -11.50 -4.61
CA ASP A 26 13.52 -12.20 -3.31
C ASP A 26 13.09 -11.27 -2.19
N LEU A 27 13.52 -10.01 -2.23
CA LEU A 27 13.05 -9.03 -1.27
C LEU A 27 11.55 -8.77 -1.43
N VAL A 28 11.10 -8.65 -2.67
CA VAL A 28 9.67 -8.43 -2.93
C VAL A 28 8.86 -9.60 -2.37
N ARG A 29 9.29 -10.84 -2.62
CA ARG A 29 8.61 -12.01 -2.07
C ARG A 29 8.57 -11.98 -0.55
N ARG A 30 9.66 -11.56 0.07
CA ARG A 30 9.72 -11.45 1.53
C ARG A 30 8.74 -10.41 2.04
N LEU A 31 8.63 -9.28 1.37
CA LEU A 31 7.69 -8.23 1.76
C LEU A 31 6.26 -8.69 1.62
N VAL A 32 5.96 -9.50 0.60
CA VAL A 32 4.65 -10.12 0.46
C VAL A 32 4.38 -11.05 1.64
N ALA A 33 5.35 -11.87 1.99
CA ALA A 33 5.20 -12.81 3.11
C ALA A 33 4.97 -12.08 4.44
N LEU A 34 5.55 -10.90 4.59
CA LEU A 34 5.38 -10.07 5.78
C LEU A 34 4.10 -9.23 5.76
N GLY A 35 3.34 -9.29 4.68
CA GLY A 35 2.11 -8.52 4.57
C GLY A 35 2.32 -7.06 4.20
N LEU A 36 3.52 -6.67 3.79
CA LEU A 36 3.82 -5.28 3.43
C LEU A 36 3.44 -4.96 2.00
N LEU A 37 3.34 -5.95 1.15
CA LEU A 37 2.86 -5.82 -0.22
C LEU A 37 1.70 -6.79 -0.40
N GLU A 38 0.73 -6.39 -1.20
CA GLU A 38 -0.49 -7.16 -1.40
C GLU A 38 -0.70 -7.45 -2.89
N PRO A 39 -0.05 -8.50 -3.40
CA PRO A 39 -0.25 -8.89 -4.79
C PRO A 39 -1.57 -9.62 -4.99
N GLU A 40 -1.95 -9.76 -6.24
CA GLU A 40 -3.00 -10.67 -6.65
C GLU A 40 -2.35 -11.92 -7.23
N LEU A 41 -3.04 -13.03 -7.17
CA LEU A 41 -2.59 -14.25 -7.81
C LEU A 41 -3.33 -14.42 -9.13
N ASP A 42 -2.60 -14.74 -10.20
CA ASP A 42 -3.26 -15.04 -11.44
C ASP A 42 -3.73 -16.51 -11.46
N THR A 43 -4.28 -16.93 -12.57
CA THR A 43 -4.84 -18.29 -12.67
C THR A 43 -3.77 -19.39 -12.51
N THR A 44 -2.51 -19.05 -12.70
CA THR A 44 -1.39 -19.99 -12.52
C THR A 44 -0.80 -19.95 -11.13
N GLY A 45 -1.30 -19.06 -10.28
CA GLY A 45 -0.74 -18.85 -8.94
C GLY A 45 0.44 -17.90 -8.91
N ALA A 46 0.77 -17.26 -10.03
CA ALA A 46 1.87 -16.31 -10.06
C ALA A 46 1.44 -14.96 -9.48
N LEU A 47 2.41 -14.29 -8.87
CA LEU A 47 2.16 -12.98 -8.25
C LEU A 47 2.01 -11.89 -9.30
N ARG A 48 1.00 -11.06 -9.12
CA ARG A 48 0.75 -9.90 -9.98
C ARG A 48 0.54 -8.68 -9.08
N PHE A 49 1.17 -7.57 -9.45
CA PHE A 49 1.17 -6.38 -8.61
C PHE A 49 0.53 -5.21 -9.33
N ALA A 50 -0.37 -4.51 -8.64
CA ALA A 50 -0.90 -3.25 -9.15
C ALA A 50 0.22 -2.20 -9.14
N PRO A 51 0.25 -1.30 -10.13
CA PRO A 51 1.28 -0.24 -10.16
C PRO A 51 1.31 0.60 -8.88
N ALA A 52 0.18 0.77 -8.20
CA ALA A 52 0.14 1.50 -6.93
C ALA A 52 1.00 0.85 -5.85
N GLN A 53 1.26 -0.45 -5.94
CA GLN A 53 2.14 -1.13 -5.01
C GLN A 53 3.60 -0.69 -5.13
N LEU A 54 3.97 -0.06 -6.24
CA LEU A 54 5.31 0.54 -6.36
C LEU A 54 5.49 1.69 -5.37
N ILE A 55 4.43 2.43 -5.12
CA ILE A 55 4.46 3.51 -4.12
C ILE A 55 4.69 2.92 -2.74
N THR A 56 4.00 1.84 -2.43
CA THR A 56 4.17 1.14 -1.16
C THR A 56 5.59 0.61 -1.01
N LEU A 57 6.13 0.01 -2.06
CA LEU A 57 7.50 -0.51 -2.04
C LEU A 57 8.50 0.61 -1.79
N ALA A 58 8.34 1.74 -2.47
CA ALA A 58 9.23 2.88 -2.26
C ALA A 58 9.15 3.40 -0.83
N ARG A 59 7.94 3.43 -0.27
CA ARG A 59 7.73 3.87 1.11
C ARG A 59 8.42 2.95 2.11
N VAL A 60 8.29 1.64 1.91
CA VAL A 60 8.97 0.64 2.76
C VAL A 60 10.47 0.85 2.72
N GLN A 61 11.03 1.04 1.53
CA GLN A 61 12.46 1.22 1.36
C GLN A 61 12.96 2.51 2.03
N ARG A 62 12.18 3.59 1.91
CA ARG A 62 12.53 4.85 2.56
C ARG A 62 12.50 4.74 4.08
N LEU A 63 11.51 4.08 4.63
CA LEU A 63 11.40 3.91 6.08
C LEU A 63 12.55 3.07 6.60
N ARG A 64 12.92 2.04 5.88
CA ARG A 64 14.04 1.21 6.31
C ARG A 64 15.36 1.98 6.24
N ALA A 65 15.59 2.69 5.17
CA ALA A 65 16.83 3.44 5.00
C ALA A 65 16.92 4.61 5.98
N GLY A 66 15.80 5.31 6.18
CA GLY A 66 15.80 6.53 6.99
C GLY A 66 15.78 6.27 8.49
N LEU A 67 15.11 5.21 8.93
CA LEU A 67 14.91 4.94 10.35
C LEU A 67 15.67 3.74 10.87
N GLY A 68 16.31 2.97 9.97
CA GLY A 68 17.02 1.77 10.37
C GLY A 68 16.13 0.67 10.95
N LEU A 69 14.83 0.72 10.65
CA LEU A 69 13.89 -0.26 11.17
C LEU A 69 13.97 -1.55 10.37
N ASN A 70 13.74 -2.68 11.04
CA ASN A 70 13.58 -3.94 10.32
C ASN A 70 12.19 -3.96 9.66
N TYR A 71 11.98 -4.91 8.75
CA TYR A 71 10.75 -4.92 7.96
C TYR A 71 9.50 -5.18 8.80
N ALA A 72 9.61 -5.97 9.87
CA ALA A 72 8.47 -6.21 10.75
C ALA A 72 8.05 -4.91 11.45
N ALA A 73 9.03 -4.16 11.95
CA ALA A 73 8.74 -2.88 12.59
C ALA A 73 8.16 -1.87 11.60
N ILE A 74 8.63 -1.90 10.34
CA ILE A 74 8.09 -1.04 9.30
C ILE A 74 6.61 -1.32 9.09
N GLY A 75 6.22 -2.58 9.12
CA GLY A 75 4.80 -2.94 9.00
C GLY A 75 3.95 -2.28 10.08
N VAL A 76 4.43 -2.32 11.33
CA VAL A 76 3.72 -1.68 12.44
C VAL A 76 3.65 -0.16 12.22
N VAL A 77 4.76 0.44 11.81
CA VAL A 77 4.80 1.89 11.57
C VAL A 77 3.81 2.27 10.46
N MET A 78 3.80 1.51 9.36
CA MET A 78 2.88 1.81 8.25
C MET A 78 1.42 1.69 8.67
N ASP A 79 1.08 0.66 9.44
CA ASP A 79 -0.27 0.52 9.97
C ASP A 79 -0.66 1.70 10.83
N LEU A 80 0.25 2.14 11.71
CA LEU A 80 -0.02 3.28 12.58
C LEU A 80 -0.20 4.57 11.77
N LEU A 81 0.63 4.77 10.76
CA LEU A 81 0.51 5.96 9.91
C LEU A 81 -0.81 5.96 9.14
N ASP A 82 -1.24 4.80 8.66
CA ASP A 82 -2.51 4.69 7.97
C ASP A 82 -3.67 4.98 8.92
N ARG A 83 -3.58 4.50 10.16
CA ARG A 83 -4.61 4.78 11.16
C ARG A 83 -4.65 6.26 11.51
N VAL A 84 -3.48 6.89 11.64
CA VAL A 84 -3.41 8.33 11.88
C VAL A 84 -4.08 9.09 10.75
N ALA A 85 -3.77 8.73 9.50
CA ALA A 85 -4.37 9.40 8.35
C ALA A 85 -5.89 9.23 8.33
N THR A 86 -6.38 8.04 8.65
CA THR A 86 -7.82 7.78 8.71
C THR A 86 -8.48 8.63 9.80
N LEU A 87 -7.88 8.65 10.98
CA LEU A 87 -8.42 9.42 12.10
C LEU A 87 -8.42 10.92 11.81
N GLU A 88 -7.35 11.41 11.19
CA GLU A 88 -7.29 12.81 10.79
C GLU A 88 -8.37 13.16 9.79
N GLN A 89 -8.62 12.26 8.85
CA GLN A 89 -9.69 12.49 7.87
C GLN A 89 -11.06 12.48 8.52
N GLU A 90 -11.28 11.55 9.44
CA GLU A 90 -12.54 11.50 10.18
C GLU A 90 -12.75 12.76 11.00
N LEU A 91 -11.68 13.24 11.62
CA LEU A 91 -11.75 14.46 12.39
C LEU A 91 -12.09 15.66 11.52
N ARG A 92 -11.45 15.76 10.34
CA ARG A 92 -11.76 16.85 9.41
C ARG A 92 -13.21 16.78 8.97
N GLN A 93 -13.73 15.60 8.68
CA GLN A 93 -15.12 15.44 8.28
C GLN A 93 -16.08 15.84 9.40
N ALA A 94 -15.77 15.46 10.62
CA ALA A 94 -16.60 15.82 11.76
C ALA A 94 -16.59 17.32 12.00
N THR A 95 -15.43 17.94 11.90
CA THR A 95 -15.26 19.38 12.10
C THR A 95 -15.92 20.17 10.98
N TYR A 96 -15.89 19.62 9.78
CA TYR A 96 -16.38 20.29 8.58
C TYR A 96 -17.86 20.06 8.34
N ARG A 97 -18.52 19.39 9.25
CA ARG A 97 -19.93 19.06 9.06
C ARG A 97 -20.74 20.35 8.98
N PRO A 98 -21.75 20.39 8.11
CA PRO A 98 -22.60 21.57 7.99
C PRO A 98 -23.23 21.95 9.31
N ALA A 99 -23.49 23.24 9.47
CA ALA A 99 -24.03 23.77 10.70
C ALA A 99 -25.32 23.08 11.13
N GLY A 100 -26.16 22.72 10.18
CA GLY A 100 -27.40 22.04 10.49
C GLY A 100 -27.22 20.70 11.15
N GLY A 101 -26.03 20.13 11.04
CA GLY A 101 -25.77 18.84 11.61
C GLY A 101 -25.22 18.88 13.03
N ARG A 102 -25.06 20.04 13.61
CA ARG A 102 -24.47 20.15 14.94
C ARG A 102 -25.54 20.03 16.01
N PRO A 103 -25.46 18.98 16.80
CA PRO A 103 -26.51 18.74 17.80
C PRO A 103 -26.42 19.67 19.00
N TRP A 104 -25.28 20.27 19.28
CA TRP A 104 -25.11 21.10 20.44
C TRP A 104 -25.52 22.56 20.21
N THR A 105 -25.92 22.86 19.01
CA THR A 105 -26.49 24.17 18.70
C THR A 105 -28.00 24.10 18.56
#